data_ee4a76be6d8c7686b36e92bbc6a27e0a
#
_entry.id   ee4a76be6d8c7686b36e92bbc6a27e0a
#
_cell.length_a   1.000
_cell.length_b   1.000
_cell.length_c   1.000
_cell.angle_alpha   90.00
_cell.angle_beta   90.00
_cell.angle_gamma   90.00
#
_symmetry.space_group_name_H-M   'P 1'
#
loop_
_entity.id
_entity.type
_entity.pdbx_description
1 polymer ?
#
loop_
_entity_poly.entity_id
_entity_poly.type
_entity_poly.pdbx_seq_one_letter_code
_entity_poly.pdbx_strand_id
1 'polypeptide(L)'
;MTPVPHPLDPLSADELERAVACVRSARDLGGAVRFVCVELRDPDKSQLASWRDGGTPPPREAALVVLVAGRTYEAVVGLDADTLLTWEHVPGAQAAVTGDEYAEAEVAVKTDPGFRQALARRGVADLDLS
;
A
#
# COMPACT_ATOMS: atom_id res chain seq x y z
N MET A 1 -0.15 -9.07 -29.29
CA MET A 1 -1.13 -9.69 -28.37
C MET A 1 -0.54 -9.80 -26.98
N THR A 2 -1.15 -9.12 -26.04
CA THR A 2 -0.68 -9.15 -24.65
C THR A 2 -1.06 -10.49 -24.02
N PRO A 3 -0.13 -11.27 -23.46
CA PRO A 3 -0.49 -12.54 -22.81
C PRO A 3 -1.39 -12.27 -21.60
N VAL A 4 -2.34 -13.19 -21.39
CA VAL A 4 -3.22 -13.11 -20.21
C VAL A 4 -2.37 -13.41 -18.97
N PRO A 5 -2.35 -12.54 -17.96
CA PRO A 5 -1.54 -12.79 -16.76
C PRO A 5 -2.07 -14.00 -15.97
N HIS A 6 -1.15 -14.71 -15.37
CA HIS A 6 -1.51 -15.79 -14.44
C HIS A 6 -2.24 -15.19 -13.23
N PRO A 7 -3.26 -15.87 -12.68
CA PRO A 7 -4.01 -15.35 -11.52
C PRO A 7 -3.17 -14.97 -10.31
N LEU A 8 -1.98 -15.56 -10.15
CA LEU A 8 -1.07 -15.27 -9.04
C LEU A 8 0.09 -14.36 -9.42
N ASP A 9 0.15 -13.87 -10.67
CA ASP A 9 1.19 -12.93 -11.06
C ASP A 9 1.05 -11.62 -10.28
N PRO A 10 2.17 -11.00 -9.85
CA PRO A 10 2.12 -9.69 -9.21
C PRO A 10 1.42 -8.66 -10.10
N LEU A 11 0.88 -7.61 -9.49
CA LEU A 11 0.27 -6.53 -10.24
C LEU A 11 1.31 -5.86 -11.14
N SER A 12 0.94 -5.61 -12.40
CA SER A 12 1.75 -4.81 -13.31
C SER A 12 1.68 -3.32 -12.94
N ALA A 13 2.60 -2.52 -13.49
CA ALA A 13 2.57 -1.06 -13.28
C ALA A 13 1.23 -0.46 -13.72
N ASP A 14 0.69 -0.91 -14.85
CA ASP A 14 -0.62 -0.47 -15.35
C ASP A 14 -1.74 -0.82 -14.38
N GLU A 15 -1.72 -2.05 -13.85
CA GLU A 15 -2.72 -2.50 -12.87
C GLU A 15 -2.64 -1.70 -11.58
N LEU A 16 -1.43 -1.39 -11.10
CA LEU A 16 -1.23 -0.54 -9.92
C LEU A 16 -1.80 0.86 -10.13
N GLU A 17 -1.51 1.47 -11.26
CA GLU A 17 -2.01 2.81 -11.60
C GLU A 17 -3.53 2.84 -11.70
N ARG A 18 -4.11 1.83 -12.34
CA ARG A 18 -5.56 1.71 -12.48
C ARG A 18 -6.25 1.53 -11.14
N ALA A 19 -5.69 0.71 -10.25
CA ALA A 19 -6.23 0.50 -8.90
C ALA A 19 -6.25 1.81 -8.10
N VAL A 20 -5.14 2.54 -8.09
CA VAL A 20 -5.03 3.83 -7.41
C VAL A 20 -6.02 4.85 -8.00
N ALA A 21 -6.07 4.95 -9.31
CA ALA A 21 -6.98 5.87 -9.99
C ALA A 21 -8.45 5.55 -9.70
N CYS A 22 -8.79 4.27 -9.63
CA CYS A 22 -10.14 3.81 -9.30
C CYS A 22 -10.57 4.27 -7.90
N VAL A 23 -9.70 4.12 -6.91
CA VAL A 23 -10.00 4.58 -5.54
C VAL A 23 -10.14 6.10 -5.48
N ARG A 24 -9.24 6.84 -6.14
CA ARG A 24 -9.30 8.30 -6.18
C ARG A 24 -10.57 8.82 -6.86
N SER A 25 -11.03 8.13 -7.92
CA SER A 25 -12.26 8.51 -8.63
C SER A 25 -13.53 8.15 -7.86
N ALA A 26 -13.53 7.02 -7.17
CA ALA A 26 -14.69 6.55 -6.43
C ALA A 26 -14.89 7.28 -5.10
N ARG A 27 -13.81 7.83 -4.53
CA ARG A 27 -13.82 8.55 -3.26
C ARG A 27 -13.13 9.89 -3.41
N ASP A 28 -13.78 10.94 -2.94
CA ASP A 28 -13.16 12.26 -2.86
C ASP A 28 -12.29 12.30 -1.60
N LEU A 29 -11.01 11.97 -1.77
CA LEU A 29 -10.10 11.78 -0.65
C LEU A 29 -9.34 13.05 -0.25
N GLY A 30 -9.46 14.11 -1.04
CA GLY A 30 -8.73 15.35 -0.78
C GLY A 30 -7.21 15.20 -0.96
N GLY A 31 -6.43 16.10 -0.35
CA GLY A 31 -4.98 16.14 -0.50
C GLY A 31 -4.18 15.31 0.48
N ALA A 32 -4.79 14.83 1.58
CA ALA A 32 -4.09 14.13 2.66
C ALA A 32 -4.23 12.61 2.54
N VAL A 33 -3.89 12.07 1.38
CA VAL A 33 -4.05 10.64 1.06
C VAL A 33 -2.68 10.00 0.83
N ARG A 34 -2.44 8.86 1.46
CA ARG A 34 -1.25 8.02 1.22
C ARG A 34 -1.68 6.60 0.91
N PHE A 35 -1.20 6.05 -0.19
CA PHE A 35 -1.38 4.64 -0.52
C PHE A 35 -0.21 3.87 0.09
N VAL A 36 -0.47 3.19 1.20
CA VAL A 36 0.56 2.49 1.98
C VAL A 36 0.97 1.18 1.31
N CYS A 37 -0.01 0.47 0.77
CA CYS A 37 0.22 -0.82 0.14
C CYS A 37 -0.79 -1.02 -0.99
N VAL A 38 -0.32 -1.51 -2.12
CA VAL A 38 -1.16 -1.94 -3.25
C VAL A 38 -0.59 -3.25 -3.75
N GLU A 39 -1.36 -4.33 -3.62
CA GLU A 39 -0.89 -5.65 -4.00
C GLU A 39 -2.00 -6.50 -4.60
N LEU A 40 -1.62 -7.59 -5.26
CA LEU A 40 -2.58 -8.55 -5.78
C LEU A 40 -3.33 -9.19 -4.62
N ARG A 41 -4.66 -9.19 -4.71
CA ARG A 41 -5.48 -9.98 -3.81
C ARG A 41 -5.53 -11.41 -4.34
N ASP A 42 -5.01 -12.36 -3.58
CA ASP A 42 -4.97 -13.74 -4.00
C ASP A 42 -6.39 -14.31 -4.15
N PRO A 43 -6.69 -15.00 -5.27
CA PRO A 43 -7.97 -15.68 -5.41
C PRO A 43 -8.08 -16.86 -4.44
N ASP A 44 -9.31 -17.27 -4.15
CA ASP A 44 -9.57 -18.42 -3.28
C ASP A 44 -9.00 -19.70 -3.91
N LYS A 45 -8.64 -20.65 -3.05
CA LYS A 45 -8.14 -21.95 -3.51
C LYS A 45 -9.13 -22.68 -4.43
N SER A 46 -10.43 -22.55 -4.14
CA SER A 46 -11.48 -23.13 -4.97
C SER A 46 -11.52 -22.52 -6.37
N GLN A 47 -11.31 -21.21 -6.48
CA GLN A 47 -11.24 -20.51 -7.77
C GLN A 47 -10.01 -20.95 -8.59
N LEU A 48 -8.88 -21.11 -7.93
CA LEU A 48 -7.65 -21.61 -8.57
C LEU A 48 -7.81 -23.06 -9.03
N ALA A 49 -8.40 -23.92 -8.22
CA ALA A 49 -8.64 -25.32 -8.59
C ALA A 49 -9.56 -25.40 -9.80
N SER A 50 -10.63 -24.64 -9.82
CA SER A 50 -11.56 -24.56 -10.95
C SER A 50 -10.88 -24.14 -12.24
N TRP A 51 -10.00 -23.15 -12.16
CA TRP A 51 -9.22 -22.67 -13.29
C TRP A 51 -8.21 -23.73 -13.81
N ARG A 52 -7.53 -24.42 -12.91
CA ARG A 52 -6.59 -25.50 -13.27
C ARG A 52 -7.28 -26.66 -13.97
N ASP A 53 -8.55 -26.90 -13.66
CA ASP A 53 -9.37 -27.93 -14.29
C ASP A 53 -9.98 -27.48 -15.61
N GLY A 54 -9.50 -26.35 -16.19
CA GLY A 54 -9.94 -25.85 -17.48
C GLY A 54 -11.05 -24.82 -17.44
N GLY A 55 -11.39 -24.32 -16.25
CA GLY A 55 -12.38 -23.27 -16.06
C GLY A 55 -11.88 -21.88 -16.40
N THR A 56 -12.73 -20.89 -16.22
CA THR A 56 -12.40 -19.48 -16.43
C THR A 56 -11.40 -19.00 -15.36
N PRO A 57 -10.36 -18.24 -15.73
CA PRO A 57 -9.47 -17.64 -14.74
C PRO A 57 -10.25 -16.75 -13.78
N PRO A 58 -9.94 -16.77 -12.47
CA PRO A 58 -10.57 -15.84 -11.53
C PRO A 58 -10.25 -14.40 -11.89
N PRO A 59 -11.16 -13.45 -11.67
CA PRO A 59 -10.90 -12.04 -11.95
C PRO A 59 -9.77 -11.53 -11.05
N ARG A 60 -8.90 -10.71 -11.63
CA ARG A 60 -7.80 -10.12 -10.87
C ARG A 60 -8.32 -8.95 -10.03
N GLU A 61 -7.94 -8.92 -8.79
CA GLU A 61 -8.33 -7.89 -7.83
C GLU A 61 -7.10 -7.32 -7.15
N ALA A 62 -7.13 -6.02 -6.83
CA ALA A 62 -6.10 -5.36 -6.06
C ALA A 62 -6.60 -5.10 -4.64
N ALA A 63 -5.76 -5.42 -3.65
CA ALA A 63 -5.99 -5.05 -2.26
C ALA A 63 -5.13 -3.84 -1.92
N LEU A 64 -5.76 -2.80 -1.37
CA LEU A 64 -5.08 -1.54 -1.04
C LEU A 64 -5.26 -1.23 0.44
N VAL A 65 -4.20 -0.69 1.04
CA VAL A 65 -4.27 -0.05 2.35
C VAL A 65 -4.04 1.43 2.12
N VAL A 66 -5.01 2.25 2.54
CA VAL A 66 -5.02 3.69 2.26
C VAL A 66 -5.12 4.45 3.57
N LEU A 67 -4.26 5.43 3.75
CA LEU A 67 -4.28 6.33 4.89
C LEU A 67 -4.86 7.67 4.45
N VAL A 68 -5.96 8.07 5.07
CA VAL A 68 -6.66 9.34 4.76
C VAL A 68 -6.82 10.12 6.05
N ALA A 69 -6.14 11.26 6.15
CA ALA A 69 -6.21 12.15 7.32
C ALA A 69 -6.04 11.40 8.65
N GLY A 70 -5.09 10.49 8.71
CA GLY A 70 -4.78 9.69 9.91
C GLY A 70 -5.68 8.47 10.13
N ARG A 71 -6.61 8.20 9.22
CA ARG A 71 -7.51 7.03 9.30
C ARG A 71 -7.08 5.99 8.28
N THR A 72 -7.07 4.72 8.70
CA THR A 72 -6.71 3.60 7.83
C THR A 72 -7.95 2.99 7.19
N TYR A 73 -7.89 2.78 5.89
CA TYR A 73 -8.94 2.12 5.11
C TYR A 73 -8.36 0.94 4.35
N GLU A 74 -9.13 -0.12 4.24
CA GLU A 74 -8.84 -1.24 3.36
C GLU A 74 -9.80 -1.19 2.18
N ALA A 75 -9.26 -1.36 0.98
CA ALA A 75 -10.03 -1.30 -0.25
C ALA A 75 -9.71 -2.50 -1.13
N VAL A 76 -10.69 -2.93 -1.91
CA VAL A 76 -10.51 -3.95 -2.95
C VAL A 76 -11.06 -3.39 -4.25
N VAL A 77 -10.24 -3.45 -5.31
CA VAL A 77 -10.58 -2.99 -6.65
C VAL A 77 -10.63 -4.18 -7.60
N GLY A 78 -11.73 -4.33 -8.31
CA GLY A 78 -11.82 -5.28 -9.41
C GLY A 78 -11.17 -4.71 -10.66
N LEU A 79 -10.09 -5.34 -11.12
CA LEU A 79 -9.29 -4.83 -12.24
C LEU A 79 -9.89 -5.12 -13.61
N ASP A 80 -10.79 -6.08 -13.70
CA ASP A 80 -11.48 -6.40 -14.95
C ASP A 80 -12.43 -5.29 -15.41
N ALA A 81 -13.05 -4.59 -14.45
CA ALA A 81 -13.99 -3.50 -14.73
C ALA A 81 -13.58 -2.17 -14.07
N ASP A 82 -12.40 -2.08 -13.50
CA ASP A 82 -11.91 -0.90 -12.78
C ASP A 82 -12.94 -0.38 -11.76
N THR A 83 -13.46 -1.30 -10.93
CA THR A 83 -14.54 -1.02 -9.98
C THR A 83 -14.05 -1.17 -8.55
N LEU A 84 -14.36 -0.18 -7.70
CA LEU A 84 -14.13 -0.28 -6.27
C LEU A 84 -15.17 -1.24 -5.66
N LEU A 85 -14.72 -2.41 -5.21
CA LEU A 85 -15.58 -3.46 -4.67
C LEU A 85 -15.88 -3.26 -3.19
N THR A 86 -14.86 -2.90 -2.40
CA THR A 86 -15.01 -2.65 -0.97
C THR A 86 -14.21 -1.42 -0.55
N TRP A 87 -14.70 -0.76 0.48
CA TRP A 87 -14.04 0.36 1.13
C TRP A 87 -14.42 0.33 2.60
N GLU A 88 -13.48 -0.07 3.46
CA GLU A 88 -13.74 -0.27 4.88
C GLU A 88 -12.79 0.54 5.74
N HIS A 89 -13.33 1.27 6.71
CA HIS A 89 -12.53 1.91 7.75
C HIS A 89 -12.09 0.85 8.77
N VAL A 90 -10.80 0.83 9.09
CA VAL A 90 -10.22 -0.10 10.07
C VAL A 90 -9.84 0.70 11.31
N PRO A 91 -10.74 0.80 12.32
CA PRO A 91 -10.46 1.59 13.51
C PRO A 91 -9.39 0.93 14.37
N GLY A 92 -8.49 1.74 14.94
CA GLY A 92 -7.43 1.28 15.82
C GLY A 92 -6.29 0.53 15.14
N ALA A 93 -6.32 0.35 13.81
CA ALA A 93 -5.23 -0.27 13.08
C ALA A 93 -4.12 0.73 12.78
N GLN A 94 -2.87 0.26 12.84
CA GLN A 94 -1.73 1.03 12.37
C GLN A 94 -1.31 0.47 11.00
N ALA A 95 -1.26 1.34 10.00
CA ALA A 95 -0.70 0.97 8.71
C ALA A 95 0.81 0.79 8.82
N ALA A 96 1.39 0.06 7.87
CA ALA A 96 2.84 -0.06 7.80
C ALA A 96 3.49 1.32 7.67
N VAL A 97 4.65 1.50 8.28
CA VAL A 97 5.38 2.78 8.24
C VAL A 97 5.84 3.04 6.80
N THR A 98 5.55 4.23 6.30
CA THR A 98 5.98 4.65 4.96
C THR A 98 7.41 5.20 4.99
N GLY A 99 8.06 5.28 3.83
CA GLY A 99 9.39 5.89 3.72
C GLY A 99 9.41 7.34 4.20
N ASP A 100 8.35 8.10 3.95
CA ASP A 100 8.22 9.48 4.40
C ASP A 100 8.17 9.57 5.93
N GLU A 101 7.47 8.65 6.59
CA GLU A 101 7.40 8.60 8.05
C GLU A 101 8.75 8.27 8.67
N TYR A 102 9.53 7.38 8.05
CA TYR A 102 10.90 7.13 8.47
C TYR A 102 11.77 8.37 8.38
N ALA A 103 11.68 9.12 7.29
CA ALA A 103 12.44 10.35 7.11
C ALA A 103 12.05 11.42 8.14
N GLU A 104 10.77 11.58 8.40
CA GLU A 104 10.26 12.50 9.42
C GLU A 104 10.75 12.12 10.82
N ALA A 105 10.70 10.83 11.16
CA ALA A 105 11.20 10.34 12.45
C ALA A 105 12.70 10.55 12.59
N GLU A 106 13.48 10.32 11.54
CA GLU A 106 14.92 10.56 11.52
C GLU A 106 15.26 12.02 11.80
N VAL A 107 14.59 12.96 11.12
CA VAL A 107 14.78 14.38 11.32
C VAL A 107 14.42 14.77 12.76
N ALA A 108 13.30 14.29 13.29
CA ALA A 108 12.86 14.59 14.66
C ALA A 108 13.89 14.13 15.69
N VAL A 109 14.45 12.94 15.54
CA VAL A 109 15.47 12.40 16.43
C VAL A 109 16.79 13.19 16.32
N LYS A 110 17.25 13.49 15.10
CA LYS A 110 18.49 14.22 14.86
C LYS A 110 18.45 15.66 15.39
N THR A 111 17.27 16.26 15.44
CA THR A 111 17.09 17.62 15.94
C THR A 111 16.82 17.69 17.44
N ASP A 112 16.58 16.57 18.11
CA ASP A 112 16.35 16.54 19.54
C ASP A 112 17.63 16.86 20.31
N PRO A 113 17.66 17.92 21.18
CA PRO A 113 18.86 18.29 21.91
C PRO A 113 19.37 17.20 22.87
N GLY A 114 18.47 16.47 23.51
CA GLY A 114 18.84 15.38 24.41
C GLY A 114 19.56 14.24 23.72
N PHE A 115 19.09 13.87 22.55
CA PHE A 115 19.70 12.85 21.70
C PHE A 115 21.09 13.28 21.22
N ARG A 116 21.23 14.53 20.76
CA ARG A 116 22.51 15.07 20.32
C ARG A 116 23.53 15.13 21.47
N GLN A 117 23.13 15.53 22.66
CA GLN A 117 23.99 15.55 23.83
C GLN A 117 24.44 14.14 24.21
N ALA A 118 23.54 13.17 24.17
CA ALA A 118 23.89 11.78 24.47
C ALA A 118 24.94 11.23 23.51
N LEU A 119 24.80 11.52 22.21
CA LEU A 119 25.78 11.13 21.20
C LEU A 119 27.11 11.85 21.37
N ALA A 120 27.10 13.16 21.69
CA ALA A 120 28.30 13.93 21.89
C ALA A 120 29.15 13.38 23.08
N ARG A 121 28.50 12.92 24.14
CA ARG A 121 29.17 12.25 25.25
C ARG A 121 29.88 10.96 24.86
N ARG A 122 29.41 10.32 23.79
CA ARG A 122 29.97 9.08 23.23
C ARG A 122 30.95 9.34 22.08
N GLY A 123 31.24 10.63 21.81
CA GLY A 123 32.18 11.01 20.75
C GLY A 123 31.57 11.08 19.35
N VAL A 124 30.25 11.02 19.22
CA VAL A 124 29.55 11.14 17.93
C VAL A 124 29.12 12.59 17.73
N ALA A 125 29.77 13.31 16.85
CA ALA A 125 29.48 14.72 16.58
C ALA A 125 28.75 14.94 15.26
N ASP A 126 28.93 14.07 14.27
CA ASP A 126 28.34 14.18 12.95
C ASP A 126 27.27 13.11 12.76
N LEU A 127 26.00 13.54 12.65
CA LEU A 127 24.86 12.65 12.47
C LEU A 127 24.50 12.41 11.01
N ASP A 128 25.20 13.05 10.08
CA ASP A 128 24.95 12.91 8.65
C ASP A 128 25.80 11.80 8.00
N LEU A 129 26.68 11.18 8.78
CA LEU A 129 27.54 10.07 8.37
C LEU A 129 26.92 8.70 8.66
N SER A 130 25.68 8.52 8.45
CA SER A 130 25.05 7.21 8.64
C SER A 130 24.83 6.46 7.34
#